data_060b1145cc2ab7390bd3cd2b9acf4150
#
_entry.id   060b1145cc2ab7390bd3cd2b9acf4150
#
_cell.length_a   1.000
_cell.length_b   1.000
_cell.length_c   1.000
_cell.angle_alpha   90.00
_cell.angle_beta   90.00
_cell.angle_gamma   90.00
#
_symmetry.space_group_name_H-M   'P 1'
#
loop_
_entity.id
_entity.type
_entity.pdbx_description
1 polymer ?
#
loop_
_entity_poly.entity_id
_entity_poly.type
_entity_poly.pdbx_seq_one_letter_code
_entity_poly.pdbx_strand_id
1 'polypeptide(L)'
;DNNVEFWRQFVAQYFAPNARKRWCVASYSRSGRQPAGVFPQDIWPCDLCGASPGRGFEMTMEVLPRLFKIKYDSGVLEEVLYADLPAEYMLPGGAVVLEYDHAIQESLFEQLRVVRKGKLKIVFNSDLKITLWEFCTQNHEELVPRRLVLQQVSRLADLAFKFQNHLPGSLTPNQLHSHCATFATMCRELTHKLDAPTVNDLGFTKCYVRCLQISEVVNSMKDLVNYSREHNIGPI
;
A
#
# COMPACT_ATOMS: atom_id res chain seq x y z
N ASP A 1 -9.08 16.15 -9.08
CA ASP A 1 -8.04 16.07 -10.14
C ASP A 1 -6.73 15.57 -9.55
N ASN A 2 -6.23 14.44 -10.05
CA ASN A 2 -4.94 13.89 -9.61
C ASN A 2 -3.78 14.65 -10.29
N ASN A 3 -3.65 15.93 -10.00
CA ASN A 3 -2.62 16.82 -10.53
C ASN A 3 -1.49 17.02 -9.50
N VAL A 4 -0.23 17.00 -9.94
CA VAL A 4 0.91 17.19 -9.05
C VAL A 4 0.90 18.58 -8.37
N GLU A 5 0.38 19.60 -9.05
CA GLU A 5 0.28 20.95 -8.49
C GLU A 5 -0.73 21.02 -7.35
N PHE A 6 -1.88 20.36 -7.49
CA PHE A 6 -2.83 20.19 -6.39
C PHE A 6 -2.15 19.54 -5.16
N TRP A 7 -1.38 18.47 -5.38
CA TRP A 7 -0.67 17.80 -4.29
C TRP A 7 0.45 18.66 -3.66
N ARG A 8 1.11 19.51 -4.45
CA ARG A 8 2.07 20.48 -3.91
C ARG A 8 1.40 21.49 -2.97
N GLN A 9 0.27 22.05 -3.39
CA GLN A 9 -0.50 22.98 -2.57
C GLN A 9 -1.01 22.29 -1.30
N PHE A 10 -1.55 21.06 -1.41
CA PHE A 10 -1.98 20.26 -0.28
C PHE A 10 -0.84 20.03 0.73
N VAL A 11 0.31 19.60 0.27
CA VAL A 11 1.47 19.36 1.16
C VAL A 11 1.93 20.66 1.80
N ALA A 12 2.04 21.76 1.06
CA ALA A 12 2.44 23.07 1.60
C ALA A 12 1.44 23.63 2.63
N GLN A 13 0.15 23.30 2.46
CA GLN A 13 -0.89 23.76 3.37
C GLN A 13 -0.85 23.02 4.72
N TYR A 14 -0.69 21.69 4.70
CA TYR A 14 -0.88 20.88 5.89
C TYR A 14 0.41 20.41 6.56
N PHE A 15 1.55 20.39 5.85
CA PHE A 15 2.82 19.89 6.37
C PHE A 15 3.84 21.01 6.55
N ALA A 16 4.67 20.87 7.57
CA ALA A 16 5.83 21.73 7.75
C ALA A 16 6.91 21.39 6.72
N PRO A 17 7.78 22.36 6.31
CA PRO A 17 8.81 22.11 5.29
C PRO A 17 9.77 20.96 5.59
N ASN A 18 10.07 20.72 6.88
CA ASN A 18 10.94 19.66 7.38
C ASN A 18 10.19 18.42 7.84
N ALA A 19 8.90 18.32 7.55
CA ALA A 19 8.08 17.20 7.98
C ALA A 19 8.54 15.87 7.39
N ARG A 20 8.25 14.79 8.12
CA ARG A 20 8.52 13.42 7.71
C ARG A 20 7.21 12.62 7.70
N LYS A 21 7.00 11.86 6.64
CA LYS A 21 5.95 10.86 6.60
C LYS A 21 6.59 9.48 6.65
N ARG A 22 6.22 8.69 7.66
CA ARG A 22 6.77 7.37 7.92
C ARG A 22 5.72 6.30 7.78
N TRP A 23 6.13 5.21 7.20
CA TRP A 23 5.30 4.02 7.12
C TRP A 23 6.11 2.83 7.65
N CYS A 24 5.78 2.40 8.88
CA CYS A 24 6.42 1.26 9.53
C CYS A 24 5.72 -0.05 9.15
N VAL A 25 6.52 -1.04 8.76
CA VAL A 25 6.08 -2.39 8.39
C VAL A 25 6.75 -3.48 9.26
N ALA A 26 7.38 -3.10 10.36
CA ALA A 26 8.10 -4.04 11.23
C ALA A 26 7.21 -5.16 11.78
N SER A 27 5.92 -4.91 11.99
CA SER A 27 4.96 -5.89 12.48
C SER A 27 4.65 -7.00 11.47
N TYR A 28 4.78 -6.76 10.16
CA TYR A 28 4.64 -7.81 9.14
C TYR A 28 5.72 -8.90 9.29
N SER A 29 6.95 -8.51 9.61
CA SER A 29 8.04 -9.47 9.80
C SER A 29 7.83 -10.39 11.01
N ARG A 30 7.11 -9.91 12.04
CA ARG A 30 6.75 -10.72 13.23
C ARG A 30 5.70 -11.78 12.91
N SER A 31 4.85 -11.56 11.91
CA SER A 31 3.85 -12.54 11.46
C SER A 31 4.41 -13.63 10.52
N GLY A 32 5.72 -13.66 10.31
CA GLY A 32 6.39 -14.61 9.41
C GLY A 32 6.23 -14.31 7.92
N ARG A 33 5.55 -13.23 7.55
CA ARG A 33 5.45 -12.75 6.17
C ARG A 33 6.58 -11.77 5.90
N GLN A 34 7.62 -12.22 5.22
CA GLN A 34 8.58 -11.29 4.62
C GLN A 34 8.03 -10.88 3.25
N PRO A 35 7.74 -9.59 3.03
CA PRO A 35 7.25 -9.12 1.74
C PRO A 35 8.29 -9.38 0.65
N ALA A 36 7.95 -10.24 -0.30
CA ALA A 36 8.85 -10.55 -1.41
C ALA A 36 9.11 -9.31 -2.28
N GLY A 37 10.37 -9.02 -2.57
CA GLY A 37 10.76 -7.91 -3.45
C GLY A 37 10.58 -6.50 -2.88
N VAL A 38 10.31 -6.39 -1.59
CA VAL A 38 10.27 -5.11 -0.87
C VAL A 38 11.41 -5.09 0.13
N PHE A 39 12.27 -4.10 0.04
CA PHE A 39 13.42 -3.92 0.93
C PHE A 39 13.22 -2.66 1.77
N PRO A 40 12.37 -2.71 2.82
CA PRO A 40 12.26 -1.60 3.75
C PRO A 40 13.57 -1.45 4.51
N GLN A 41 14.01 -0.21 4.69
CA GLN A 41 15.26 0.06 5.41
C GLN A 41 15.02 0.07 6.92
N ASP A 42 16.09 -0.21 7.67
CA ASP A 42 16.13 -0.10 9.14
C ASP A 42 16.53 1.35 9.48
N ILE A 43 15.56 2.28 9.51
CA ILE A 43 15.88 3.71 9.49
C ILE A 43 15.66 4.39 10.85
N TRP A 44 14.60 4.03 11.57
CA TRP A 44 14.27 4.68 12.87
C TRP A 44 13.70 3.68 13.87
N PRO A 45 13.84 3.93 15.16
CA PRO A 45 13.07 3.17 16.15
C PRO A 45 11.59 3.57 16.06
N CYS A 46 10.70 2.60 15.89
CA CYS A 46 9.26 2.86 15.84
C CYS A 46 8.67 2.75 17.25
N ASP A 47 8.28 3.89 17.83
CA ASP A 47 7.67 3.95 19.17
C ASP A 47 6.33 3.19 19.22
N LEU A 48 5.58 3.18 18.10
CA LEU A 48 4.25 2.59 18.03
C LEU A 48 4.23 1.06 18.15
N CYS A 49 5.27 0.38 17.68
CA CYS A 49 5.39 -1.09 17.80
C CYS A 49 6.59 -1.55 18.64
N GLY A 50 7.41 -0.63 19.13
CA GLY A 50 8.61 -0.91 19.92
C GLY A 50 9.72 -1.61 19.13
N ALA A 51 9.68 -1.59 17.79
CA ALA A 51 10.75 -2.16 16.98
C ALA A 51 11.96 -1.22 16.94
N SER A 52 13.15 -1.77 17.27
CA SER A 52 14.44 -1.07 17.22
C SER A 52 15.51 -2.02 16.65
N PRO A 53 16.00 -1.79 15.43
CA PRO A 53 15.53 -0.77 14.47
C PRO A 53 14.10 -1.03 13.98
N GLY A 54 13.39 0.05 13.69
CA GLY A 54 12.13 0.00 12.97
C GLY A 54 12.38 -0.28 11.50
N ARG A 55 11.40 -0.86 10.81
CA ARG A 55 11.51 -1.26 9.41
C ARG A 55 10.41 -0.62 8.59
N GLY A 56 10.76 0.11 7.54
CA GLY A 56 9.73 0.81 6.76
C GLY A 56 10.30 1.79 5.74
N PHE A 57 9.48 2.80 5.41
CA PHE A 57 9.78 3.83 4.44
C PHE A 57 9.60 5.21 5.08
N GLU A 58 10.59 6.08 4.90
CA GLU A 58 10.50 7.49 5.30
C GLU A 58 10.48 8.38 4.06
N MET A 59 9.56 9.33 4.03
CA MET A 59 9.34 10.24 2.91
C MET A 59 9.45 11.68 3.38
N THR A 60 10.21 12.48 2.63
CA THR A 60 10.31 13.92 2.83
C THR A 60 9.20 14.68 2.09
N MET A 61 8.97 15.91 2.45
CA MET A 61 7.94 16.76 1.82
C MET A 61 8.16 17.01 0.33
N GLU A 62 9.40 16.96 -0.12
CA GLU A 62 9.73 17.18 -1.53
C GLU A 62 9.20 16.06 -2.45
N VAL A 63 9.16 14.83 -1.96
CA VAL A 63 8.72 13.67 -2.74
C VAL A 63 7.22 13.38 -2.58
N LEU A 64 6.59 13.83 -1.50
CA LEU A 64 5.18 13.51 -1.19
C LEU A 64 4.20 13.88 -2.30
N PRO A 65 4.26 15.06 -2.95
CA PRO A 65 3.31 15.41 -4.01
C PRO A 65 3.32 14.40 -5.17
N ARG A 66 4.51 13.95 -5.54
CA ARG A 66 4.67 12.95 -6.61
C ARG A 66 4.19 11.57 -6.16
N LEU A 67 4.46 11.19 -4.91
CA LEU A 67 4.01 9.92 -4.35
C LEU A 67 2.48 9.85 -4.24
N PHE A 68 1.81 10.95 -3.84
CA PHE A 68 0.36 11.01 -3.86
C PHE A 68 -0.18 10.85 -5.28
N LYS A 69 0.37 11.59 -6.24
CA LYS A 69 -0.04 11.46 -7.64
C LYS A 69 0.11 10.02 -8.15
N ILE A 70 1.28 9.40 -7.94
CA ILE A 70 1.56 8.04 -8.39
C ILE A 70 0.65 7.02 -7.73
N LYS A 71 0.29 7.21 -6.47
CA LYS A 71 -0.66 6.34 -5.76
C LYS A 71 -1.99 6.25 -6.53
N TYR A 72 -2.58 7.39 -6.88
CA TYR A 72 -3.84 7.43 -7.63
C TYR A 72 -3.66 7.03 -9.10
N ASP A 73 -2.57 7.41 -9.76
CA ASP A 73 -2.24 6.94 -11.12
C ASP A 73 -2.07 5.41 -11.19
N SER A 74 -1.72 4.77 -10.07
CA SER A 74 -1.55 3.31 -9.99
C SER A 74 -2.85 2.55 -9.75
N GLY A 75 -4.01 3.23 -9.79
CA GLY A 75 -5.34 2.61 -9.78
C GLY A 75 -6.10 2.76 -8.46
N VAL A 76 -5.57 3.50 -7.46
CA VAL A 76 -6.35 3.86 -6.28
C VAL A 76 -7.41 4.89 -6.68
N LEU A 77 -8.67 4.58 -6.42
CA LEU A 77 -9.82 5.45 -6.69
C LEU A 77 -10.10 6.37 -5.49
N GLU A 78 -9.99 5.81 -4.30
CA GLU A 78 -10.27 6.52 -3.05
C GLU A 78 -9.37 5.97 -1.94
N GLU A 79 -8.98 6.85 -1.02
CA GLU A 79 -8.27 6.46 0.21
C GLU A 79 -8.96 7.13 1.41
N VAL A 80 -9.32 6.32 2.40
CA VAL A 80 -9.99 6.76 3.61
C VAL A 80 -9.19 6.33 4.83
N LEU A 81 -9.11 7.21 5.82
CA LEU A 81 -8.51 6.92 7.11
C LEU A 81 -9.57 7.01 8.19
N TYR A 82 -9.77 5.92 8.91
CA TYR A 82 -10.56 5.87 10.12
C TYR A 82 -9.62 5.77 11.31
N ALA A 83 -9.90 6.52 12.36
CA ALA A 83 -9.13 6.49 13.59
C ALA A 83 -10.09 6.67 14.79
N ASP A 84 -9.75 6.04 15.90
CA ASP A 84 -10.45 6.21 17.18
C ASP A 84 -10.10 7.57 17.81
N LEU A 85 -10.51 7.77 19.06
CA LEU A 85 -10.08 8.94 19.82
C LEU A 85 -8.58 8.85 20.12
N PRO A 86 -7.82 9.92 19.85
CA PRO A 86 -6.38 9.92 20.12
C PRO A 86 -6.07 10.08 21.62
N ALA A 87 -4.93 9.54 22.02
CA ALA A 87 -4.21 10.08 23.17
C ALA A 87 -3.54 11.38 22.71
N GLU A 88 -3.89 12.49 23.37
CA GLU A 88 -3.35 13.81 23.06
C GLU A 88 -2.43 14.28 24.17
N TYR A 89 -1.24 14.75 23.80
CA TYR A 89 -0.30 15.35 24.73
C TYR A 89 0.59 16.40 24.05
N MET A 90 1.18 17.26 24.86
CA MET A 90 2.04 18.32 24.40
C MET A 90 3.51 18.03 24.75
N LEU A 91 4.39 18.18 23.77
CA LEU A 91 5.84 18.08 23.99
C LEU A 91 6.43 19.41 24.49
N PRO A 92 7.59 19.38 25.17
CA PRO A 92 8.38 20.58 25.43
C PRO A 92 8.63 21.32 24.11
N GLY A 93 8.28 22.61 24.06
CA GLY A 93 8.35 23.43 22.84
C GLY A 93 7.02 23.62 22.11
N GLY A 94 5.89 23.14 22.68
CA GLY A 94 4.53 23.44 22.21
C GLY A 94 4.05 22.59 21.03
N ALA A 95 4.79 21.53 20.66
CA ALA A 95 4.31 20.57 19.67
C ALA A 95 3.21 19.68 20.26
N VAL A 96 2.12 19.50 19.52
CA VAL A 96 0.99 18.63 19.90
C VAL A 96 1.15 17.27 19.24
N VAL A 97 1.01 16.22 20.05
CA VAL A 97 1.07 14.83 19.56
C VAL A 97 -0.30 14.19 19.69
N LEU A 98 -0.74 13.55 18.61
CA LEU A 98 -1.93 12.70 18.58
C LEU A 98 -1.48 11.26 18.30
N GLU A 99 -1.79 10.35 19.22
CA GLU A 99 -1.52 8.91 19.05
C GLU A 99 -2.83 8.13 19.04
N TYR A 100 -3.00 7.31 18.02
CA TYR A 100 -4.17 6.46 17.79
C TYR A 100 -3.74 5.00 17.89
N ASP A 101 -4.23 4.28 18.88
CA ASP A 101 -3.97 2.85 19.04
C ASP A 101 -4.64 2.00 17.97
N HIS A 102 -5.74 2.50 17.42
CA HIS A 102 -6.47 1.85 16.33
C HIS A 102 -6.69 2.85 15.19
N ALA A 103 -6.04 2.58 14.08
CA ALA A 103 -6.24 3.32 12.85
C ALA A 103 -6.39 2.35 11.68
N ILE A 104 -7.32 2.64 10.78
CA ILE A 104 -7.62 1.83 9.61
C ILE A 104 -7.47 2.71 8.38
N GLN A 105 -6.57 2.34 7.49
CA GLN A 105 -6.41 2.96 6.19
C GLN A 105 -6.98 2.05 5.12
N GLU A 106 -8.00 2.51 4.41
CA GLU A 106 -8.61 1.80 3.29
C GLU A 106 -8.20 2.42 1.97
N SER A 107 -7.80 1.59 1.02
CA SER A 107 -7.58 1.98 -0.37
C SER A 107 -8.56 1.23 -1.25
N LEU A 108 -9.40 1.97 -1.99
CA LEU A 108 -10.37 1.42 -2.92
C LEU A 108 -9.78 1.39 -4.32
N PHE A 109 -9.82 0.22 -4.95
CA PHE A 109 -9.52 -0.01 -6.36
C PHE A 109 -10.81 -0.45 -7.08
N GLU A 110 -10.78 -0.55 -8.39
CA GLU A 110 -11.95 -0.95 -9.17
C GLU A 110 -12.52 -2.32 -8.76
N GLN A 111 -11.65 -3.29 -8.47
CA GLN A 111 -12.04 -4.67 -8.16
C GLN A 111 -11.51 -5.18 -6.82
N LEU A 112 -10.92 -4.31 -6.03
CA LEU A 112 -10.27 -4.66 -4.76
C LEU A 112 -10.43 -3.53 -3.77
N ARG A 113 -10.63 -3.85 -2.49
CA ARG A 113 -10.46 -2.94 -1.36
C ARG A 113 -9.38 -3.49 -0.46
N VAL A 114 -8.37 -2.68 -0.19
CA VAL A 114 -7.30 -3.03 0.75
C VAL A 114 -7.54 -2.29 2.06
N VAL A 115 -7.66 -3.03 3.15
CA VAL A 115 -7.90 -2.53 4.51
C VAL A 115 -6.64 -2.76 5.32
N ARG A 116 -5.90 -1.70 5.66
CA ARG A 116 -4.68 -1.77 6.50
C ARG A 116 -5.05 -1.35 7.91
N LYS A 117 -4.77 -2.23 8.87
CA LYS A 117 -4.98 -1.97 10.30
C LYS A 117 -3.65 -1.67 10.96
N GLY A 118 -3.63 -0.70 11.85
CA GLY A 118 -2.40 -0.29 12.51
C GLY A 118 -2.60 0.78 13.58
N LYS A 119 -1.48 1.42 13.92
CA LYS A 119 -1.41 2.56 14.83
C LYS A 119 -0.95 3.79 14.06
N LEU A 120 -1.39 4.97 14.49
CA LEU A 120 -1.06 6.23 13.85
C LEU A 120 -0.54 7.23 14.89
N LYS A 121 0.54 7.91 14.56
CA LYS A 121 1.07 9.04 15.31
C LYS A 121 1.18 10.25 14.40
N ILE A 122 0.62 11.37 14.85
CA ILE A 122 0.73 12.65 14.16
C ILE A 122 1.30 13.67 15.14
N VAL A 123 2.31 14.40 14.70
CA VAL A 123 2.91 15.50 15.48
C VAL A 123 2.69 16.80 14.74
N PHE A 124 2.16 17.80 15.43
CA PHE A 124 1.95 19.14 14.92
C PHE A 124 2.91 20.13 15.61
N ASN A 125 3.38 21.13 14.86
CA ASN A 125 4.08 22.27 15.42
C ASN A 125 3.08 23.32 15.97
N SER A 126 3.60 24.45 16.49
CA SER A 126 2.80 25.57 16.98
C SER A 126 1.87 26.19 15.94
N ASP A 127 2.19 26.08 14.66
CA ASP A 127 1.38 26.59 13.55
C ASP A 127 0.33 25.58 13.07
N LEU A 128 0.13 24.49 13.81
CA LEU A 128 -0.75 23.36 13.50
C LEU A 128 -0.41 22.67 12.16
N LYS A 129 0.85 22.77 11.72
CA LYS A 129 1.33 22.00 10.57
C LYS A 129 1.93 20.68 11.04
N ILE A 130 1.68 19.63 10.26
CA ILE A 130 2.19 18.28 10.52
C ILE A 130 3.71 18.29 10.34
N THR A 131 4.44 17.87 11.38
CA THR A 131 5.89 17.66 11.35
C THR A 131 6.25 16.18 11.25
N LEU A 132 5.41 15.30 11.79
CA LEU A 132 5.54 13.86 11.66
C LEU A 132 4.18 13.23 11.41
N TRP A 133 4.13 12.34 10.43
CA TRP A 133 3.02 11.42 10.21
C TRP A 133 3.60 10.02 10.16
N GLU A 134 3.32 9.19 11.17
CA GLU A 134 3.81 7.83 11.23
C GLU A 134 2.64 6.84 11.33
N PHE A 135 2.51 5.98 10.31
CA PHE A 135 1.55 4.88 10.31
C PHE A 135 2.28 3.55 10.46
N CYS A 136 2.04 2.87 11.57
CA CYS A 136 2.61 1.56 11.86
C CYS A 136 1.60 0.48 11.52
N THR A 137 1.75 -0.14 10.36
CA THR A 137 0.84 -1.18 9.87
C THR A 137 1.11 -2.50 10.58
N GLN A 138 0.06 -3.12 11.10
CA GLN A 138 0.11 -4.43 11.75
C GLN A 138 -0.21 -5.55 10.77
N ASN A 139 -1.25 -5.38 9.98
CA ASN A 139 -1.69 -6.30 8.93
C ASN A 139 -2.51 -5.58 7.87
N HIS A 140 -2.83 -6.28 6.79
CA HIS A 140 -3.85 -5.84 5.85
C HIS A 140 -4.71 -7.02 5.39
N GLU A 141 -5.89 -6.69 4.90
CA GLU A 141 -6.85 -7.60 4.29
C GLU A 141 -7.20 -7.10 2.89
N GLU A 142 -7.34 -8.03 1.96
CA GLU A 142 -7.75 -7.77 0.59
C GLU A 142 -9.20 -8.26 0.42
N LEU A 143 -10.11 -7.34 0.13
CA LEU A 143 -11.54 -7.63 0.01
C LEU A 143 -11.95 -7.52 -1.45
N VAL A 144 -12.38 -8.65 -2.02
CA VAL A 144 -12.90 -8.71 -3.40
C VAL A 144 -14.43 -8.63 -3.36
N PRO A 145 -15.08 -7.82 -4.21
CA PRO A 145 -16.53 -7.76 -4.27
C PRO A 145 -17.14 -9.12 -4.60
N ARG A 146 -17.98 -9.63 -3.71
CA ARG A 146 -18.64 -10.94 -3.83
C ARG A 146 -19.31 -11.14 -5.20
N ARG A 147 -19.91 -10.07 -5.76
CA ARG A 147 -20.57 -10.11 -7.07
C ARG A 147 -19.64 -10.55 -8.19
N LEU A 148 -18.37 -10.15 -8.16
CA LEU A 148 -17.39 -10.53 -9.18
C LEU A 148 -17.09 -12.02 -9.13
N VAL A 149 -16.93 -12.58 -7.94
CA VAL A 149 -16.71 -14.01 -7.72
C VAL A 149 -17.92 -14.81 -8.18
N LEU A 150 -19.13 -14.42 -7.76
CA LEU A 150 -20.37 -15.11 -8.09
C LEU A 150 -20.62 -15.13 -9.61
N GLN A 151 -20.38 -14.02 -10.33
CA GLN A 151 -20.54 -13.99 -11.79
C GLN A 151 -19.64 -15.00 -12.50
N GLN A 152 -18.40 -15.16 -12.04
CA GLN A 152 -17.45 -16.10 -12.64
C GLN A 152 -17.81 -17.56 -12.30
N VAL A 153 -18.19 -17.81 -11.05
CA VAL A 153 -18.64 -19.15 -10.61
C VAL A 153 -19.90 -19.56 -11.36
N SER A 154 -20.87 -18.66 -11.55
CA SER A 154 -22.09 -18.93 -12.33
C SER A 154 -21.76 -19.33 -13.77
N ARG A 155 -20.83 -18.62 -14.43
CA ARG A 155 -20.40 -18.98 -15.79
C ARG A 155 -19.78 -20.39 -15.87
N LEU A 156 -18.97 -20.76 -14.86
CA LEU A 156 -18.40 -22.10 -14.79
C LEU A 156 -19.48 -23.17 -14.55
N ALA A 157 -20.45 -22.88 -13.68
CA ALA A 157 -21.58 -23.76 -13.44
C ALA A 157 -22.43 -23.96 -14.69
N ASP A 158 -22.78 -22.87 -15.43
CA ASP A 158 -23.53 -22.93 -16.69
C ASP A 158 -22.80 -23.80 -17.73
N LEU A 159 -21.49 -23.70 -17.81
CA LEU A 159 -20.68 -24.52 -18.71
C LEU A 159 -20.72 -26.00 -18.29
N ALA A 160 -20.58 -26.28 -17.00
CA ALA A 160 -20.66 -27.65 -16.46
C ALA A 160 -22.05 -28.27 -16.72
N PHE A 161 -23.14 -27.51 -16.52
CA PHE A 161 -24.50 -27.94 -16.85
C PHE A 161 -24.69 -28.26 -18.34
N LYS A 162 -24.13 -27.47 -19.22
CA LYS A 162 -24.16 -27.75 -20.67
C LYS A 162 -23.50 -29.09 -21.00
N PHE A 163 -22.44 -29.48 -20.29
CA PHE A 163 -21.76 -30.75 -20.48
C PHE A 163 -22.56 -31.92 -19.91
N GLN A 164 -23.20 -31.75 -18.75
CA GLN A 164 -24.04 -32.80 -18.13
C GLN A 164 -25.28 -33.15 -18.99
N ASN A 165 -25.83 -32.18 -19.71
CA ASN A 165 -27.03 -32.38 -20.50
C ASN A 165 -26.78 -33.10 -21.85
N HIS A 166 -25.52 -33.44 -22.16
CA HIS A 166 -25.24 -34.33 -23.28
C HIS A 166 -25.44 -35.77 -22.81
N LEU A 167 -26.26 -36.53 -23.53
CA LEU A 167 -26.54 -37.95 -23.24
C LEU A 167 -25.22 -38.74 -23.16
N PRO A 168 -25.06 -39.64 -22.17
CA PRO A 168 -23.89 -40.50 -22.09
C PRO A 168 -23.73 -41.29 -23.41
N GLY A 169 -22.56 -41.11 -24.05
CA GLY A 169 -22.25 -41.76 -25.34
C GLY A 169 -22.52 -40.92 -26.59
N SER A 170 -23.08 -39.70 -26.47
CA SER A 170 -23.35 -38.84 -27.66
C SER A 170 -22.13 -37.95 -28.03
N LEU A 171 -21.15 -37.82 -27.18
CA LEU A 171 -19.96 -36.99 -27.42
C LEU A 171 -18.84 -37.80 -28.07
N THR A 172 -18.32 -37.28 -29.15
CA THR A 172 -17.07 -37.82 -29.73
C THR A 172 -15.87 -37.48 -28.81
N PRO A 173 -14.77 -38.27 -28.83
CA PRO A 173 -13.58 -37.99 -28.04
C PRO A 173 -13.04 -36.57 -28.27
N ASN A 174 -13.12 -36.06 -29.51
CA ASN A 174 -12.69 -34.69 -29.84
C ASN A 174 -13.58 -33.61 -29.23
N GLN A 175 -14.91 -33.85 -29.16
CA GLN A 175 -15.84 -32.94 -28.48
C GLN A 175 -15.58 -32.91 -26.98
N LEU A 176 -15.39 -34.07 -26.36
CA LEU A 176 -15.06 -34.16 -24.93
C LEU A 176 -13.77 -33.41 -24.63
N HIS A 177 -12.72 -33.62 -25.43
CA HIS A 177 -11.44 -32.91 -25.28
C HIS A 177 -11.62 -31.38 -25.42
N SER A 178 -12.37 -30.91 -26.41
CA SER A 178 -12.67 -29.48 -26.60
C SER A 178 -13.41 -28.89 -25.40
N HIS A 179 -14.39 -29.60 -24.86
CA HIS A 179 -15.15 -29.17 -23.68
C HIS A 179 -14.28 -29.07 -22.43
N CYS A 180 -13.43 -30.07 -22.19
CA CYS A 180 -12.47 -30.05 -21.07
C CYS A 180 -11.46 -28.89 -21.21
N ALA A 181 -10.96 -28.64 -22.43
CA ALA A 181 -10.06 -27.54 -22.70
C ALA A 181 -10.72 -26.17 -22.43
N THR A 182 -11.99 -26.01 -22.86
CA THR A 182 -12.75 -24.76 -22.61
C THR A 182 -12.95 -24.55 -21.10
N PHE A 183 -13.37 -25.58 -20.36
CA PHE A 183 -13.53 -25.50 -18.91
C PHE A 183 -12.22 -25.14 -18.22
N ALA A 184 -11.13 -25.83 -18.56
CA ALA A 184 -9.81 -25.55 -18.00
C ALA A 184 -9.33 -24.10 -18.31
N THR A 185 -9.66 -23.57 -19.49
CA THR A 185 -9.35 -22.19 -19.86
C THR A 185 -10.15 -21.20 -18.99
N MET A 186 -11.44 -21.40 -18.81
CA MET A 186 -12.28 -20.56 -17.96
C MET A 186 -11.84 -20.62 -16.47
N CYS A 187 -11.45 -21.78 -15.98
CA CYS A 187 -10.88 -21.91 -14.63
C CYS A 187 -9.58 -21.09 -14.49
N ARG A 188 -8.68 -21.17 -15.48
CA ARG A 188 -7.45 -20.36 -15.48
C ARG A 188 -7.73 -18.85 -15.54
N GLU A 189 -8.70 -18.44 -16.35
CA GLU A 189 -9.12 -17.03 -16.40
C GLU A 189 -9.69 -16.54 -15.08
N LEU A 190 -10.48 -17.36 -14.40
CA LEU A 190 -11.00 -17.05 -13.08
C LEU A 190 -9.85 -16.92 -12.07
N THR A 191 -8.96 -17.91 -12.03
CA THR A 191 -7.78 -17.89 -11.14
C THR A 191 -6.95 -16.64 -11.42
N HIS A 192 -6.65 -16.35 -12.69
CA HIS A 192 -5.87 -15.18 -13.07
C HIS A 192 -6.54 -13.85 -12.63
N LYS A 193 -7.87 -13.75 -12.74
CA LYS A 193 -8.60 -12.55 -12.29
C LYS A 193 -8.61 -12.38 -10.77
N LEU A 194 -8.62 -13.48 -10.02
CA LEU A 194 -8.59 -13.46 -8.56
C LEU A 194 -7.17 -13.29 -8.01
N ASP A 195 -6.18 -13.84 -8.74
CA ASP A 195 -4.76 -13.87 -8.32
C ASP A 195 -3.93 -12.75 -8.98
N ALA A 196 -4.51 -11.96 -9.89
CA ALA A 196 -3.79 -10.83 -10.48
C ALA A 196 -3.44 -9.82 -9.38
N PRO A 197 -2.15 -9.74 -8.95
CA PRO A 197 -1.79 -8.93 -7.80
C PRO A 197 -1.88 -7.46 -8.18
N THR A 198 -3.02 -6.85 -7.88
CA THR A 198 -3.19 -5.40 -7.94
C THR A 198 -2.23 -4.74 -6.94
N VAL A 199 -2.00 -5.44 -5.81
CA VAL A 199 -1.14 -5.01 -4.72
C VAL A 199 -0.12 -6.10 -4.38
N ASN A 200 0.93 -5.71 -3.67
CA ASN A 200 1.95 -6.63 -3.14
C ASN A 200 1.60 -7.10 -1.72
N ASP A 201 2.48 -7.89 -1.11
CA ASP A 201 2.34 -8.42 0.26
C ASP A 201 2.21 -7.35 1.35
N LEU A 202 2.37 -6.08 1.02
CA LEU A 202 2.13 -4.93 1.90
C LEU A 202 0.81 -4.21 1.60
N GLY A 203 0.02 -4.71 0.64
CA GLY A 203 -1.24 -4.12 0.23
C GLY A 203 -1.10 -2.82 -0.59
N PHE A 204 0.05 -2.60 -1.25
CA PHE A 204 0.26 -1.47 -2.14
C PHE A 204 0.60 -1.92 -3.56
N THR A 205 0.29 -1.08 -4.55
CA THR A 205 0.65 -1.38 -5.94
C THR A 205 2.17 -1.45 -6.10
N LYS A 206 2.63 -2.33 -6.97
CA LYS A 206 4.07 -2.51 -7.26
C LYS A 206 4.72 -1.19 -7.71
N CYS A 207 4.00 -0.40 -8.50
CA CYS A 207 4.47 0.90 -8.97
C CYS A 207 4.71 1.86 -7.81
N TYR A 208 3.76 1.97 -6.87
CA TYR A 208 3.88 2.85 -5.71
C TYR A 208 5.06 2.46 -4.80
N VAL A 209 5.19 1.16 -4.49
CA VAL A 209 6.32 0.69 -3.66
C VAL A 209 7.67 0.92 -4.33
N ARG A 210 7.76 0.71 -5.64
CA ARG A 210 8.99 1.02 -6.40
C ARG A 210 9.35 2.49 -6.30
N CYS A 211 8.37 3.38 -6.35
CA CYS A 211 8.60 4.82 -6.17
C CYS A 211 9.03 5.17 -4.74
N LEU A 212 8.50 4.49 -3.72
CA LEU A 212 8.98 4.64 -2.34
C LEU A 212 10.45 4.27 -2.22
N GLN A 213 10.86 3.13 -2.77
CA GLN A 213 12.26 2.68 -2.77
C GLN A 213 13.19 3.66 -3.51
N ILE A 214 12.76 4.16 -4.67
CA ILE A 214 13.52 5.19 -5.42
C ILE A 214 13.66 6.47 -4.58
N SER A 215 12.60 6.88 -3.90
CA SER A 215 12.61 8.08 -3.06
C SER A 215 13.63 7.96 -1.92
N GLU A 216 13.76 6.80 -1.31
CA GLU A 216 14.76 6.54 -0.27
C GLU A 216 16.20 6.65 -0.80
N VAL A 217 16.46 6.03 -1.97
CA VAL A 217 17.78 6.14 -2.62
C VAL A 217 18.12 7.59 -2.94
N VAL A 218 17.15 8.35 -3.49
CA VAL A 218 17.36 9.78 -3.80
C VAL A 218 17.62 10.60 -2.54
N ASN A 219 16.89 10.34 -1.44
CA ASN A 219 17.12 11.01 -0.17
C ASN A 219 18.53 10.71 0.38
N SER A 220 18.94 9.45 0.37
CA SER A 220 20.27 9.03 0.82
C SER A 220 21.39 9.66 -0.02
N MET A 221 21.20 9.74 -1.34
CA MET A 221 22.15 10.42 -2.22
C MET A 221 22.22 11.93 -1.96
N LYS A 222 21.07 12.57 -1.68
CA LYS A 222 21.00 14.01 -1.35
C LYS A 222 21.76 14.31 -0.05
N ASP A 223 21.54 13.48 0.97
CA ASP A 223 22.23 13.61 2.26
C ASP A 223 23.74 13.44 2.09
N LEU A 224 24.18 12.48 1.28
CA LEU A 224 25.59 12.29 0.95
C LEU A 224 26.19 13.50 0.20
N VAL A 225 25.47 14.06 -0.76
CA VAL A 225 25.91 15.27 -1.50
C VAL A 225 25.99 16.47 -0.58
N ASN A 226 25.02 16.66 0.33
CA ASN A 226 25.05 17.74 1.32
C ASN A 226 26.24 17.58 2.28
N TYR A 227 26.43 16.37 2.81
CA TYR A 227 27.59 16.06 3.67
C TYR A 227 28.92 16.33 2.97
N SER A 228 29.07 15.90 1.70
CA SER A 228 30.24 16.15 0.87
C SER A 228 30.52 17.64 0.71
N ARG A 229 29.49 18.47 0.47
CA ARG A 229 29.60 19.91 0.34
C ARG A 229 29.97 20.59 1.67
N GLU A 230 29.33 20.22 2.76
CA GLU A 230 29.59 20.78 4.09
C GLU A 230 31.02 20.50 4.59
N HIS A 231 31.53 19.32 4.28
CA HIS A 231 32.85 18.86 4.72
C HIS A 231 33.95 19.02 3.65
N ASN A 232 33.58 19.55 2.47
CA ASN A 232 34.49 19.74 1.33
C ASN A 232 35.25 18.46 0.92
N ILE A 233 34.57 17.30 0.99
CA ILE A 233 35.08 15.97 0.64
C ILE A 233 34.57 15.63 -0.76
N GLY A 234 35.49 15.51 -1.73
CA GLY A 234 35.14 15.08 -3.09
C GLY A 234 34.82 13.57 -3.15
N PRO A 235 34.22 13.09 -4.25
CA PRO A 235 34.10 11.65 -4.50
C PRO A 235 35.51 11.07 -4.65
N ILE A 236 35.75 9.94 -4.00
CA ILE A 236 37.00 9.15 -4.08
C ILE A 236 37.09 8.49 -5.45
#